data_dc506d3577e53a5807a0619cadfc4732
#
_entry.id   dc506d3577e53a5807a0619cadfc4732
#
_cell.length_a   1.000
_cell.length_b   1.000
_cell.length_c   1.000
_cell.angle_alpha   90.00
_cell.angle_beta   90.00
_cell.angle_gamma   90.00
#
_symmetry.space_group_name_H-M   'P 1'
#
loop_
_entity.id
_entity.type
_entity.pdbx_description
1 polymer ?
#
loop_
_entity_poly.entity_id
_entity_poly.type
_entity_poly.pdbx_seq_one_letter_code
_entity_poly.pdbx_strand_id
1 'polypeptide(L)'
;MRNQPARPVAIVGSLRIPFARSHTAYRNCSNQQMMSRVLASLVEKFELSGERLGDVSLGAVIKHSQDWNLARESTLSSGLAPETPAFDVQRACGTSLSATVLIGAKISTGIIEAGIAGGTDTISNVPIVYPDAYRAILLESARGRTLGQKLKPWLALRPRHFKPEFPGVIEPRTQLSMGESMELTAQEWQLSREDQDAFALASHRKAAKAQEDGFYNDLIVEFQGLKRDNNVRPDTNMEQLAKLKAVFDRSKKGTMTAGNSTPLTDGASAVLLASEAWARERGLPVLAYLTYSRVAAVDFVNREGLLMAPAYAVSEMLEDAALSLQDFDFFEIHEAFAAQTLATLKAWESETFCVKRLGRSSPLGSIDRQKLNVKGGSVAIGHPFAATGTRILGSMAKLLHEKGSGKGLVSVCTAGGMGVTAILEAG
;
A
#
# COMPACT_ATOMS: atom_id res chain seq x y z
N MET A 1 15.57 -3.90 28.06
CA MET A 1 14.27 -3.23 27.80
C MET A 1 13.53 -3.20 29.12
N ARG A 2 12.99 -2.06 29.53
CA ARG A 2 12.24 -1.96 30.79
C ARG A 2 10.94 -2.78 30.62
N ASN A 3 10.57 -3.59 31.61
CA ASN A 3 9.27 -4.30 31.71
C ASN A 3 8.14 -3.27 31.98
N GLN A 4 7.84 -2.40 31.04
CA GLN A 4 6.67 -1.55 31.12
C GLN A 4 5.52 -2.23 30.36
N PRO A 5 4.27 -2.14 30.85
CA PRO A 5 3.12 -2.66 30.11
C PRO A 5 3.03 -1.94 28.75
N ALA A 6 2.57 -2.67 27.73
CA ALA A 6 2.35 -2.12 26.41
C ALA A 6 1.37 -0.93 26.47
N ARG A 7 1.73 0.20 25.82
CA ARG A 7 0.88 1.40 25.81
C ARG A 7 -0.06 1.35 24.60
N PRO A 8 -1.31 1.87 24.72
CA PRO A 8 -2.19 2.02 23.59
C PRO A 8 -1.56 2.89 22.50
N VAL A 9 -1.71 2.46 21.25
CA VAL A 9 -1.22 3.16 20.07
C VAL A 9 -2.39 3.84 19.38
N ALA A 10 -2.52 5.15 19.59
CA ALA A 10 -3.58 5.96 19.00
C ALA A 10 -3.25 6.33 17.55
N ILE A 11 -4.23 6.22 16.67
CA ILE A 11 -4.24 6.85 15.35
C ILE A 11 -4.89 8.21 15.51
N VAL A 12 -4.09 9.27 15.40
CA VAL A 12 -4.52 10.65 15.58
C VAL A 12 -5.16 11.19 14.30
N GLY A 13 -4.57 10.85 13.16
CA GLY A 13 -5.12 11.25 11.88
C GLY A 13 -4.30 10.77 10.70
N SER A 14 -4.89 10.93 9.53
CA SER A 14 -4.26 10.56 8.27
C SER A 14 -4.52 11.62 7.21
N LEU A 15 -3.56 11.83 6.33
CA LEU A 15 -3.71 12.64 5.13
C LEU A 15 -3.05 11.97 3.93
N ARG A 16 -3.57 12.32 2.76
CA ARG A 16 -3.00 11.94 1.47
C ARG A 16 -3.24 13.02 0.41
N ILE A 17 -2.48 13.02 -0.65
CA ILE A 17 -2.89 13.71 -1.87
C ILE A 17 -3.88 12.82 -2.64
N PRO A 18 -4.68 13.37 -3.57
CA PRO A 18 -5.47 12.56 -4.49
C PRO A 18 -4.58 11.53 -5.18
N PHE A 19 -5.07 10.32 -5.37
CA PHE A 19 -4.37 9.33 -6.17
C PHE A 19 -4.64 9.58 -7.65
N ALA A 20 -3.57 9.87 -8.38
CA ALA A 20 -3.65 10.27 -9.78
C ALA A 20 -3.33 9.09 -10.70
N ARG A 21 -4.15 8.90 -11.74
CA ARG A 21 -3.82 7.99 -12.82
C ARG A 21 -2.46 8.36 -13.40
N SER A 22 -1.62 7.35 -13.65
CA SER A 22 -0.28 7.55 -14.19
C SER A 22 -0.30 8.38 -15.49
N HIS A 23 0.78 9.14 -15.69
CA HIS A 23 0.98 10.04 -16.83
C HIS A 23 -0.08 11.16 -16.96
N THR A 24 -0.74 11.54 -15.84
CA THR A 24 -1.68 12.67 -15.79
C THR A 24 -1.14 13.82 -14.93
N ALA A 25 -1.82 14.18 -13.84
CA ALA A 25 -1.51 15.36 -13.03
C ALA A 25 -0.10 15.36 -12.41
N TYR A 26 0.43 14.18 -12.03
CA TYR A 26 1.71 14.07 -11.32
C TYR A 26 2.88 13.58 -12.17
N ARG A 27 2.74 13.62 -13.50
CA ARG A 27 3.76 13.09 -14.43
C ARG A 27 5.18 13.62 -14.23
N ASN A 28 5.33 14.81 -13.66
CA ASN A 28 6.61 15.47 -13.41
C ASN A 28 6.93 15.58 -11.91
N CYS A 29 6.16 14.92 -11.04
CA CYS A 29 6.37 14.97 -9.60
C CYS A 29 7.25 13.81 -9.13
N SER A 30 8.21 14.11 -8.25
CA SER A 30 9.00 13.08 -7.59
C SER A 30 8.26 12.50 -6.37
N ASN A 31 8.72 11.33 -5.90
CA ASN A 31 8.27 10.76 -4.64
C ASN A 31 8.43 11.74 -3.48
N GLN A 32 9.59 12.40 -3.39
CA GLN A 32 9.87 13.38 -2.34
C GLN A 32 8.89 14.55 -2.38
N GLN A 33 8.59 15.14 -3.55
CA GLN A 33 7.65 16.25 -3.66
C GLN A 33 6.24 15.86 -3.20
N MET A 34 5.74 14.68 -3.61
CA MET A 34 4.45 14.18 -3.19
C MET A 34 4.40 13.91 -1.68
N MET A 35 5.43 13.27 -1.14
CA MET A 35 5.49 12.94 0.29
C MET A 35 5.67 14.18 1.16
N SER A 36 6.52 15.13 0.75
CA SER A 36 6.70 16.41 1.46
C SER A 36 5.40 17.20 1.56
N ARG A 37 4.57 17.20 0.50
CA ARG A 37 3.24 17.84 0.55
C ARG A 37 2.34 17.20 1.59
N VAL A 38 2.29 15.87 1.64
CA VAL A 38 1.46 15.16 2.62
C VAL A 38 1.94 15.45 4.04
N LEU A 39 3.26 15.36 4.29
CA LEU A 39 3.82 15.63 5.61
C LEU A 39 3.58 17.08 6.05
N ALA A 40 3.85 18.07 5.19
CA ALA A 40 3.64 19.48 5.51
C ALA A 40 2.16 19.74 5.87
N SER A 41 1.23 19.16 5.12
CA SER A 41 -0.20 19.29 5.42
C SER A 41 -0.61 18.60 6.72
N LEU A 42 0.04 17.49 7.06
CA LEU A 42 -0.21 16.77 8.32
C LEU A 42 0.33 17.58 9.51
N VAL A 43 1.53 18.16 9.36
CA VAL A 43 2.15 19.08 10.33
C VAL A 43 1.28 20.31 10.56
N GLU A 44 0.76 20.93 9.50
CA GLU A 44 -0.15 22.07 9.59
C GLU A 44 -1.46 21.69 10.28
N LYS A 45 -2.11 20.60 9.86
CA LYS A 45 -3.40 20.14 10.39
C LYS A 45 -3.38 19.84 11.88
N PHE A 46 -2.28 19.32 12.40
CA PHE A 46 -2.13 18.94 13.82
C PHE A 46 -1.23 19.89 14.62
N GLU A 47 -0.94 21.08 14.08
CA GLU A 47 -0.18 22.15 14.72
C GLU A 47 1.20 21.71 15.24
N LEU A 48 1.92 20.88 14.45
CA LEU A 48 3.21 20.29 14.80
C LEU A 48 4.41 21.09 14.26
N SER A 49 4.20 22.33 13.77
CA SER A 49 5.27 23.15 13.21
C SER A 49 6.39 23.41 14.24
N GLY A 50 7.64 23.08 13.89
CA GLY A 50 8.79 23.17 14.78
C GLY A 50 8.84 22.11 15.89
N GLU A 51 7.85 21.21 15.99
CA GLU A 51 7.85 20.11 16.96
C GLU A 51 8.83 19.01 16.54
N ARG A 52 9.52 18.45 17.51
CA ARG A 52 10.36 17.26 17.35
C ARG A 52 9.52 16.01 17.64
N LEU A 53 9.21 15.23 16.64
CA LEU A 53 8.62 13.89 16.82
C LEU A 53 9.68 12.84 17.15
N GLY A 54 9.22 11.72 17.72
CA GLY A 54 10.09 10.63 18.09
C GLY A 54 10.75 9.93 16.90
N ASP A 55 10.00 9.74 15.81
CA ASP A 55 10.51 9.17 14.56
C ASP A 55 9.53 9.33 13.39
N VAL A 56 10.06 9.27 12.16
CA VAL A 56 9.28 9.25 10.92
C VAL A 56 9.73 8.05 10.06
N SER A 57 8.81 7.17 9.71
CA SER A 57 9.07 6.00 8.87
C SER A 57 8.28 6.10 7.55
N LEU A 58 9.01 6.22 6.45
CA LEU A 58 8.40 6.34 5.12
C LEU A 58 9.01 5.32 4.16
N GLY A 59 8.41 5.19 2.97
CA GLY A 59 9.01 4.39 1.92
C GLY A 59 8.39 4.59 0.55
N ALA A 60 9.11 4.08 -0.44
CA ALA A 60 8.64 3.97 -1.82
C ALA A 60 9.19 2.67 -2.42
N VAL A 61 8.44 2.06 -3.33
CA VAL A 61 8.86 0.84 -4.04
C VAL A 61 9.77 1.21 -5.19
N ILE A 62 9.40 2.21 -5.97
CA ILE A 62 10.18 2.71 -7.11
C ILE A 62 10.83 4.02 -6.72
N LYS A 63 12.16 3.98 -6.50
CA LYS A 63 12.94 5.15 -6.09
C LYS A 63 14.03 5.48 -7.08
N HIS A 64 14.21 6.77 -7.37
CA HIS A 64 15.43 7.27 -7.99
C HIS A 64 16.61 7.17 -7.02
N SER A 65 17.83 7.14 -7.52
CA SER A 65 19.04 7.14 -6.68
C SER A 65 19.17 8.38 -5.80
N GLN A 66 18.56 9.51 -6.19
CA GLN A 66 18.48 10.72 -5.37
C GLN A 66 17.54 10.57 -4.16
N ASP A 67 16.60 9.63 -4.21
CA ASP A 67 15.65 9.33 -3.12
C ASP A 67 16.23 8.32 -2.10
N TRP A 68 17.56 8.20 -2.00
CA TRP A 68 18.22 7.23 -1.14
C TRP A 68 17.84 7.36 0.35
N ASN A 69 17.44 8.55 0.77
CA ASN A 69 16.92 8.83 2.11
C ASN A 69 15.64 9.66 2.03
N LEU A 70 14.64 9.11 1.36
CA LEU A 70 13.36 9.74 1.09
C LEU A 70 12.67 10.24 2.37
N ALA A 71 12.68 9.41 3.41
CA ALA A 71 12.04 9.75 4.68
C ALA A 71 12.67 10.99 5.31
N ARG A 72 14.01 11.06 5.36
CA ARG A 72 14.73 12.18 5.96
C ARG A 72 14.51 13.47 5.20
N GLU A 73 14.67 13.45 3.87
CA GLU A 73 14.48 14.63 3.02
C GLU A 73 13.04 15.15 3.07
N SER A 74 12.05 14.25 3.08
CA SER A 74 10.65 14.63 3.23
C SER A 74 10.35 15.23 4.60
N THR A 75 10.97 14.70 5.67
CA THR A 75 10.84 15.22 7.03
C THR A 75 11.43 16.63 7.14
N LEU A 76 12.63 16.87 6.59
CA LEU A 76 13.25 18.19 6.57
C LEU A 76 12.41 19.24 5.80
N SER A 77 11.62 18.78 4.83
CA SER A 77 10.74 19.64 4.04
C SER A 77 9.33 19.80 4.63
N SER A 78 9.04 19.18 5.78
CA SER A 78 7.66 19.10 6.32
C SER A 78 7.26 20.23 7.24
N GLY A 79 8.25 20.95 7.80
CA GLY A 79 8.03 21.94 8.87
C GLY A 79 8.17 21.37 10.28
N LEU A 80 8.44 20.07 10.45
CA LEU A 80 8.89 19.52 11.74
C LEU A 80 10.29 20.05 12.13
N ALA A 81 10.62 19.97 13.43
CA ALA A 81 11.97 20.27 13.87
C ALA A 81 13.02 19.43 13.11
N PRO A 82 14.14 20.02 12.66
CA PRO A 82 15.18 19.29 11.93
C PRO A 82 15.81 18.12 12.72
N GLU A 83 15.67 18.11 14.03
CA GLU A 83 16.12 17.04 14.91
C GLU A 83 15.19 15.82 14.93
N THR A 84 14.04 15.87 14.24
CA THR A 84 13.15 14.71 14.11
C THR A 84 13.85 13.62 13.29
N PRO A 85 14.15 12.44 13.84
CA PRO A 85 14.79 11.37 13.09
C PRO A 85 13.83 10.77 12.06
N ALA A 86 14.39 10.19 11.00
CA ALA A 86 13.58 9.53 9.98
C ALA A 86 14.35 8.40 9.31
N PHE A 87 13.64 7.37 8.84
CA PHE A 87 14.23 6.24 8.14
C PHE A 87 13.29 5.66 7.08
N ASP A 88 13.90 5.09 6.04
CA ASP A 88 13.19 4.43 4.94
C ASP A 88 12.90 2.97 5.26
N VAL A 89 11.71 2.49 4.83
CA VAL A 89 11.35 1.08 4.83
C VAL A 89 10.77 0.69 3.46
N GLN A 90 10.81 -0.61 3.15
CA GLN A 90 10.20 -1.14 1.92
C GLN A 90 9.65 -2.55 2.16
N ARG A 91 8.38 -2.74 1.83
CA ARG A 91 7.69 -4.03 1.73
C ARG A 91 6.66 -3.97 0.61
N ALA A 92 7.09 -3.61 -0.58
CA ALA A 92 6.24 -3.46 -1.76
C ALA A 92 4.91 -2.73 -1.40
N CYS A 93 3.74 -3.26 -1.79
CA CYS A 93 2.43 -2.65 -1.53
C CYS A 93 2.10 -2.46 -0.04
N GLY A 94 2.72 -3.24 0.85
CA GLY A 94 2.55 -3.17 2.30
C GLY A 94 3.50 -2.21 3.02
N THR A 95 4.26 -1.39 2.29
CA THR A 95 5.31 -0.52 2.87
C THR A 95 4.78 0.40 3.94
N SER A 96 3.79 1.23 3.67
CA SER A 96 3.29 2.20 4.66
C SER A 96 2.55 1.54 5.83
N LEU A 97 1.89 0.40 5.62
CA LEU A 97 1.31 -0.34 6.74
C LEU A 97 2.41 -0.94 7.63
N SER A 98 3.51 -1.43 7.04
CA SER A 98 4.68 -1.89 7.80
C SER A 98 5.38 -0.74 8.55
N ALA A 99 5.49 0.44 7.93
CA ALA A 99 5.97 1.66 8.59
C ALA A 99 5.08 1.99 9.82
N THR A 100 3.76 1.89 9.66
CA THR A 100 2.78 2.11 10.75
C THR A 100 3.01 1.14 11.91
N VAL A 101 3.18 -0.15 11.61
CA VAL A 101 3.45 -1.18 12.62
C VAL A 101 4.78 -0.90 13.36
N LEU A 102 5.83 -0.47 12.66
CA LEU A 102 7.12 -0.14 13.28
C LEU A 102 7.03 1.08 14.19
N ILE A 103 6.39 2.16 13.76
CA ILE A 103 6.15 3.35 14.60
C ILE A 103 5.26 2.98 15.79
N GLY A 104 4.18 2.23 15.56
CA GLY A 104 3.29 1.72 16.62
C GLY A 104 4.04 0.89 17.67
N ALA A 105 4.93 0.01 17.25
CA ALA A 105 5.74 -0.79 18.16
C ALA A 105 6.68 0.08 19.04
N LYS A 106 7.28 1.12 18.47
CA LYS A 106 8.10 2.08 19.23
C LYS A 106 7.27 2.87 20.26
N ILE A 107 6.04 3.25 19.90
CA ILE A 107 5.10 3.93 20.82
C ILE A 107 4.66 2.97 21.92
N SER A 108 4.21 1.77 21.54
CA SER A 108 3.73 0.74 22.48
C SER A 108 4.78 0.37 23.52
N THR A 109 6.06 0.30 23.14
CA THR A 109 7.19 0.00 24.04
C THR A 109 7.74 1.21 24.79
N GLY A 110 7.18 2.40 24.56
CA GLY A 110 7.61 3.64 25.23
C GLY A 110 8.95 4.23 24.76
N ILE A 111 9.42 3.80 23.58
CA ILE A 111 10.65 4.36 22.98
C ILE A 111 10.40 5.77 22.46
N ILE A 112 9.22 6.02 21.91
CA ILE A 112 8.77 7.34 21.43
C ILE A 112 7.33 7.59 21.90
N GLU A 113 6.93 8.87 21.92
CA GLU A 113 5.55 9.28 22.25
C GLU A 113 4.69 9.42 20.99
N ALA A 114 5.26 9.96 19.91
CA ALA A 114 4.54 10.16 18.66
C ALA A 114 5.47 9.97 17.46
N GLY A 115 4.91 9.63 16.32
CA GLY A 115 5.63 9.48 15.07
C GLY A 115 4.70 9.43 13.87
N ILE A 116 5.28 9.59 12.68
CA ILE A 116 4.55 9.54 11.42
C ILE A 116 5.00 8.31 10.62
N ALA A 117 4.04 7.63 10.02
CA ALA A 117 4.27 6.55 9.07
C ALA A 117 3.63 6.88 7.72
N GLY A 118 4.25 6.50 6.62
CA GLY A 118 3.70 6.80 5.30
C GLY A 118 4.38 6.09 4.14
N GLY A 119 3.92 6.42 2.95
CA GLY A 119 4.50 5.91 1.72
C GLY A 119 4.06 6.71 0.51
N THR A 120 4.85 6.60 -0.54
CA THR A 120 4.63 7.28 -1.82
C THR A 120 5.15 6.41 -2.95
N ASP A 121 4.53 6.50 -4.11
CA ASP A 121 5.10 5.96 -5.35
C ASP A 121 4.64 6.78 -6.56
N THR A 122 5.48 6.81 -7.57
CA THR A 122 5.18 7.33 -8.89
C THR A 122 5.50 6.30 -9.96
N ILE A 123 4.53 6.05 -10.82
CA ILE A 123 4.70 5.26 -12.05
C ILE A 123 5.00 6.18 -13.23
N SER A 124 4.64 7.45 -13.10
CA SER A 124 4.85 8.44 -14.15
C SER A 124 6.27 8.94 -14.25
N ASN A 125 6.99 8.97 -13.12
CA ASN A 125 8.36 9.43 -13.03
C ASN A 125 9.26 8.30 -12.49
N VAL A 126 9.38 7.23 -13.29
CA VAL A 126 10.20 6.07 -12.91
C VAL A 126 11.68 6.28 -13.28
N PRO A 127 12.63 5.73 -12.53
CA PRO A 127 14.05 5.75 -12.91
C PRO A 127 14.27 4.92 -14.17
N ILE A 128 14.94 5.51 -15.15
CA ILE A 128 15.42 4.79 -16.34
C ILE A 128 16.90 4.52 -16.13
N VAL A 129 17.31 3.28 -16.25
CA VAL A 129 18.69 2.84 -16.03
C VAL A 129 19.34 2.32 -17.31
N TYR A 130 20.64 2.42 -17.36
CA TYR A 130 21.40 1.79 -18.43
C TYR A 130 21.67 0.32 -18.12
N PRO A 131 21.78 -0.54 -19.16
CA PRO A 131 22.20 -1.93 -19.00
C PRO A 131 23.53 -2.04 -18.26
N ASP A 132 23.68 -3.09 -17.46
CA ASP A 132 24.89 -3.33 -16.66
C ASP A 132 26.19 -3.25 -17.46
N ALA A 133 26.18 -3.73 -18.71
CA ALA A 133 27.34 -3.64 -19.58
C ALA A 133 27.75 -2.19 -19.90
N TYR A 134 26.79 -1.27 -20.08
CA TYR A 134 27.09 0.15 -20.29
C TYR A 134 27.54 0.82 -19.00
N ARG A 135 26.87 0.51 -17.91
CA ARG A 135 27.26 0.98 -16.57
C ARG A 135 28.71 0.59 -16.24
N ALA A 136 29.11 -0.65 -16.55
CA ALA A 136 30.48 -1.12 -16.33
C ALA A 136 31.51 -0.28 -17.13
N ILE A 137 31.22 0.00 -18.43
CA ILE A 137 32.08 0.86 -19.26
C ILE A 137 32.24 2.25 -18.64
N LEU A 138 31.14 2.87 -18.21
CA LEU A 138 31.15 4.20 -17.60
C LEU A 138 31.99 4.23 -16.31
N LEU A 139 31.77 3.26 -15.42
CA LEU A 139 32.49 3.17 -14.15
C LEU A 139 33.98 2.88 -14.34
N GLU A 140 34.35 2.00 -15.25
CA GLU A 140 35.74 1.69 -15.56
C GLU A 140 36.45 2.91 -16.17
N SER A 141 35.81 3.60 -17.12
CA SER A 141 36.29 4.83 -17.69
C SER A 141 36.49 5.91 -16.62
N ALA A 142 35.54 6.11 -15.73
CA ALA A 142 35.62 7.09 -14.64
C ALA A 142 36.76 6.82 -13.66
N ARG A 143 37.11 5.54 -13.41
CA ARG A 143 38.21 5.12 -12.54
C ARG A 143 39.59 5.25 -13.17
N GLY A 144 39.69 5.40 -14.51
CA GLY A 144 40.95 5.55 -15.22
C GLY A 144 41.74 6.75 -14.76
N ARG A 145 43.05 6.56 -14.49
CA ARG A 145 43.98 7.65 -14.09
C ARG A 145 44.61 8.32 -15.28
N THR A 146 44.85 7.60 -16.35
CA THR A 146 45.43 8.09 -17.63
C THR A 146 44.37 8.17 -18.72
N LEU A 147 44.60 9.01 -19.73
CA LEU A 147 43.69 9.13 -20.86
C LEU A 147 43.45 7.79 -21.55
N GLY A 148 44.52 6.98 -21.74
CA GLY A 148 44.39 5.64 -22.31
C GLY A 148 43.51 4.71 -21.47
N GLN A 149 43.64 4.74 -20.14
CA GLN A 149 42.80 3.97 -19.24
C GLN A 149 41.32 4.43 -19.28
N LYS A 150 41.07 5.72 -19.45
CA LYS A 150 39.71 6.29 -19.59
C LYS A 150 39.09 5.89 -20.94
N LEU A 151 39.83 5.85 -22.00
CA LEU A 151 39.31 5.56 -23.33
C LEU A 151 39.17 4.07 -23.64
N LYS A 152 40.04 3.21 -23.09
CA LYS A 152 40.05 1.77 -23.36
C LYS A 152 38.68 1.09 -23.16
N PRO A 153 37.91 1.33 -22.07
CA PRO A 153 36.60 0.67 -21.89
C PRO A 153 35.60 0.98 -22.99
N TRP A 154 35.68 2.14 -23.65
CA TRP A 154 34.76 2.55 -24.70
C TRP A 154 34.91 1.71 -25.99
N LEU A 155 36.02 1.01 -26.17
CA LEU A 155 36.21 0.06 -27.29
C LEU A 155 35.20 -1.12 -27.21
N ALA A 156 34.69 -1.42 -26.04
CA ALA A 156 33.67 -2.46 -25.81
C ALA A 156 32.25 -1.99 -26.11
N LEU A 157 32.04 -0.71 -26.41
CA LEU A 157 30.72 -0.13 -26.66
C LEU A 157 30.03 -0.80 -27.86
N ARG A 158 28.73 -1.08 -27.71
CA ARG A 158 27.86 -1.64 -28.76
C ARG A 158 26.54 -0.89 -28.80
N PRO A 159 25.84 -0.80 -29.94
CA PRO A 159 24.53 -0.11 -30.02
C PRO A 159 23.50 -0.60 -29.00
N ARG A 160 23.48 -1.90 -28.69
CA ARG A 160 22.58 -2.48 -27.69
C ARG A 160 22.76 -1.91 -26.28
N HIS A 161 23.93 -1.33 -25.95
CA HIS A 161 24.22 -0.75 -24.64
C HIS A 161 23.47 0.58 -24.42
N PHE A 162 22.97 1.19 -25.48
CA PHE A 162 22.14 2.41 -25.37
C PHE A 162 20.64 2.13 -25.19
N LYS A 163 20.22 0.85 -25.25
CA LYS A 163 18.83 0.49 -25.00
C LYS A 163 18.55 0.65 -23.49
N PRO A 164 17.71 1.62 -23.10
CA PRO A 164 17.43 1.83 -21.68
C PRO A 164 16.61 0.67 -21.11
N GLU A 165 16.75 0.45 -19.79
CA GLU A 165 15.96 -0.49 -19.02
C GLU A 165 15.01 0.28 -18.12
N PHE A 166 13.74 -0.13 -18.13
CA PHE A 166 12.69 0.42 -17.29
C PHE A 166 12.44 -0.52 -16.12
N PRO A 167 12.10 0.01 -14.92
CA PRO A 167 11.74 -0.85 -13.81
C PRO A 167 10.51 -1.69 -14.19
N GLY A 168 10.64 -3.00 -14.07
CA GLY A 168 9.57 -3.97 -14.34
C GLY A 168 8.88 -4.38 -13.04
N VAL A 169 7.55 -4.54 -13.08
CA VAL A 169 6.76 -5.11 -11.98
C VAL A 169 6.67 -6.63 -12.19
N ILE A 170 7.85 -7.27 -12.22
CA ILE A 170 8.02 -8.71 -12.51
C ILE A 170 8.74 -9.35 -11.32
N GLU A 171 8.22 -10.47 -10.84
CA GLU A 171 8.89 -11.27 -9.82
C GLU A 171 10.14 -11.96 -10.38
N PRO A 172 11.32 -11.70 -9.80
CA PRO A 172 12.57 -12.25 -10.33
C PRO A 172 12.63 -13.79 -10.34
N ARG A 173 11.92 -14.44 -9.41
CA ARG A 173 11.92 -15.90 -9.25
C ARG A 173 11.06 -16.63 -10.29
N THR A 174 9.89 -16.08 -10.57
CA THR A 174 8.91 -16.69 -11.47
C THR A 174 8.93 -16.10 -12.88
N GLN A 175 9.56 -14.91 -13.05
CA GLN A 175 9.54 -14.11 -14.27
C GLN A 175 8.12 -13.71 -14.71
N LEU A 176 7.14 -13.78 -13.80
CA LEU A 176 5.77 -13.36 -14.03
C LEU A 176 5.52 -11.99 -13.41
N SER A 177 4.70 -11.20 -14.06
CA SER A 177 4.14 -9.99 -13.46
C SER A 177 3.14 -10.35 -12.36
N MET A 178 2.80 -9.35 -11.50
CA MET A 178 1.79 -9.54 -10.46
C MET A 178 0.44 -9.99 -11.05
N GLY A 179 0.06 -9.42 -12.20
CA GLY A 179 -1.18 -9.76 -12.87
C GLY A 179 -1.18 -11.15 -13.49
N GLU A 180 -0.08 -11.59 -14.13
CA GLU A 180 0.05 -12.95 -14.65
C GLU A 180 0.00 -13.99 -13.53
N SER A 181 0.71 -13.74 -12.42
CA SER A 181 0.65 -14.59 -11.23
C SER A 181 -0.78 -14.66 -10.65
N MET A 182 -1.48 -13.52 -10.61
CA MET A 182 -2.85 -13.49 -10.09
C MET A 182 -3.85 -14.15 -11.02
N GLU A 183 -3.67 -14.07 -12.34
CA GLU A 183 -4.51 -14.77 -13.31
C GLU A 183 -4.39 -16.30 -13.12
N LEU A 184 -3.19 -16.83 -12.86
CA LEU A 184 -3.01 -18.25 -12.52
C LEU A 184 -3.79 -18.62 -11.25
N THR A 185 -3.70 -17.78 -10.22
CA THR A 185 -4.47 -17.96 -8.97
C THR A 185 -5.97 -17.86 -9.23
N ALA A 186 -6.43 -16.94 -10.08
CA ALA A 186 -7.84 -16.80 -10.43
C ALA A 186 -8.38 -18.06 -11.11
N GLN A 187 -7.59 -18.66 -12.01
CA GLN A 187 -7.95 -19.93 -12.68
C GLN A 187 -7.95 -21.11 -11.70
N GLU A 188 -6.96 -21.23 -10.82
CA GLU A 188 -6.87 -22.25 -9.78
C GLU A 188 -8.10 -22.22 -8.85
N TRP A 189 -8.45 -21.00 -8.40
CA TRP A 189 -9.62 -20.79 -7.53
C TRP A 189 -10.93 -20.70 -8.27
N GLN A 190 -10.94 -20.89 -9.59
CA GLN A 190 -12.14 -20.87 -10.44
C GLN A 190 -12.98 -19.61 -10.21
N LEU A 191 -12.33 -18.44 -10.23
CA LEU A 191 -13.01 -17.16 -10.10
C LEU A 191 -13.57 -16.73 -11.45
N SER A 192 -14.87 -16.51 -11.52
CA SER A 192 -15.51 -16.11 -12.76
C SER A 192 -15.15 -14.68 -13.16
N ARG A 193 -15.21 -14.38 -14.44
CA ARG A 193 -15.05 -13.03 -14.98
C ARG A 193 -16.16 -12.11 -14.45
N GLU A 194 -17.36 -12.60 -14.39
CA GLU A 194 -18.54 -11.89 -13.93
C GLU A 194 -18.42 -11.45 -12.48
N ASP A 195 -17.94 -12.33 -11.58
CA ASP A 195 -17.74 -11.99 -10.17
C ASP A 195 -16.67 -10.92 -10.00
N GLN A 196 -15.58 -10.99 -10.78
CA GLN A 196 -14.52 -10.00 -10.77
C GLN A 196 -15.00 -8.63 -11.26
N ASP A 197 -15.77 -8.61 -12.34
CA ASP A 197 -16.33 -7.37 -12.89
C ASP A 197 -17.40 -6.78 -11.95
N ALA A 198 -18.24 -7.61 -11.32
CA ALA A 198 -19.22 -7.18 -10.33
C ALA A 198 -18.54 -6.57 -9.10
N PHE A 199 -17.44 -7.17 -8.64
CA PHE A 199 -16.63 -6.63 -7.55
C PHE A 199 -16.04 -5.26 -7.90
N ALA A 200 -15.45 -5.14 -9.09
CA ALA A 200 -14.87 -3.88 -9.58
C ALA A 200 -15.94 -2.78 -9.70
N LEU A 201 -17.11 -3.11 -10.25
CA LEU A 201 -18.24 -2.19 -10.33
C LEU A 201 -18.69 -1.71 -8.96
N ALA A 202 -18.78 -2.60 -7.97
CA ALA A 202 -19.14 -2.24 -6.60
C ALA A 202 -18.09 -1.31 -5.98
N SER A 203 -16.78 -1.56 -6.20
CA SER A 203 -15.69 -0.67 -5.74
C SER A 203 -15.82 0.74 -6.32
N HIS A 204 -16.04 0.86 -7.63
CA HIS A 204 -16.24 2.16 -8.28
C HIS A 204 -17.48 2.92 -7.77
N ARG A 205 -18.62 2.23 -7.61
CA ARG A 205 -19.86 2.85 -7.08
C ARG A 205 -19.70 3.35 -5.65
N LYS A 206 -19.06 2.53 -4.78
CA LYS A 206 -18.77 2.92 -3.40
C LYS A 206 -17.81 4.11 -3.33
N ALA A 207 -16.75 4.13 -4.15
CA ALA A 207 -15.80 5.23 -4.20
C ALA A 207 -16.45 6.52 -4.73
N ALA A 208 -17.26 6.46 -5.79
CA ALA A 208 -17.97 7.61 -6.33
C ALA A 208 -18.92 8.20 -5.28
N LYS A 209 -19.72 7.35 -4.64
CA LYS A 209 -20.62 7.78 -3.56
C LYS A 209 -19.85 8.41 -2.40
N ALA A 210 -18.73 7.83 -1.98
CA ALA A 210 -17.90 8.39 -0.91
C ALA A 210 -17.32 9.76 -1.27
N GLN A 211 -16.97 10.01 -2.54
CA GLN A 211 -16.56 11.32 -3.04
C GLN A 211 -17.73 12.33 -3.03
N GLU A 212 -18.92 11.92 -3.42
CA GLU A 212 -20.13 12.76 -3.43
C GLU A 212 -20.57 13.11 -2.00
N ASP A 213 -20.56 12.14 -1.09
CA ASP A 213 -20.92 12.31 0.33
C ASP A 213 -19.86 13.12 1.13
N GLY A 214 -18.71 13.45 0.51
CA GLY A 214 -17.64 14.22 1.16
C GLY A 214 -16.81 13.43 2.18
N PHE A 215 -16.89 12.11 2.20
CA PHE A 215 -16.14 11.27 3.14
C PHE A 215 -14.64 11.54 3.12
N TYR A 216 -14.09 11.88 1.96
CA TYR A 216 -12.65 12.08 1.78
C TYR A 216 -12.20 13.54 2.00
N ASN A 217 -13.09 14.50 2.26
CA ASN A 217 -12.77 15.93 2.29
C ASN A 217 -11.72 16.31 3.34
N ASP A 218 -11.69 15.63 4.46
CA ASP A 218 -10.74 15.84 5.56
C ASP A 218 -9.52 14.87 5.52
N LEU A 219 -9.53 13.93 4.59
CA LEU A 219 -8.45 12.96 4.36
C LEU A 219 -7.58 13.33 3.14
N ILE A 220 -8.06 14.19 2.25
CA ILE A 220 -7.38 14.55 1.02
C ILE A 220 -6.98 16.03 1.04
N VAL A 221 -5.73 16.30 0.69
CA VAL A 221 -5.21 17.64 0.46
C VAL A 221 -4.93 17.85 -1.03
N GLU A 222 -5.34 19.01 -1.55
CA GLU A 222 -5.11 19.36 -2.96
C GLU A 222 -3.61 19.35 -3.29
N PHE A 223 -3.28 18.76 -4.46
CA PHE A 223 -1.94 18.79 -5.01
C PHE A 223 -1.99 18.88 -6.54
N GLN A 224 -1.17 19.78 -7.13
CA GLN A 224 -1.08 20.00 -8.59
C GLN A 224 -2.45 20.19 -9.26
N GLY A 225 -3.36 20.93 -8.60
CA GLY A 225 -4.69 21.21 -9.10
C GLY A 225 -5.69 20.04 -9.01
N LEU A 226 -5.27 18.88 -8.52
CA LEU A 226 -6.15 17.74 -8.31
C LEU A 226 -6.69 17.76 -6.88
N LYS A 227 -8.03 17.72 -6.75
CA LYS A 227 -8.76 17.78 -5.46
C LYS A 227 -9.37 16.44 -5.04
N ARG A 228 -9.48 15.49 -5.96
CA ARG A 228 -10.04 14.14 -5.74
C ARG A 228 -9.38 13.12 -6.65
N ASP A 229 -9.48 11.85 -6.28
CA ASP A 229 -8.96 10.75 -7.08
C ASP A 229 -9.57 10.75 -8.47
N ASN A 230 -8.73 10.66 -9.51
CA ASN A 230 -9.17 10.73 -10.89
C ASN A 230 -9.25 9.36 -11.59
N ASN A 231 -9.09 8.28 -10.84
CA ASN A 231 -9.29 6.91 -11.33
C ASN A 231 -10.75 6.44 -11.22
N VAL A 232 -11.52 7.02 -10.29
CA VAL A 232 -12.91 6.62 -10.04
C VAL A 232 -13.76 6.86 -11.29
N ARG A 233 -14.54 5.84 -11.67
CA ARG A 233 -15.43 5.87 -12.84
C ARG A 233 -16.87 5.67 -12.41
N PRO A 234 -17.61 6.76 -12.12
CA PRO A 234 -18.99 6.67 -11.65
C PRO A 234 -19.94 6.05 -12.70
N ASP A 235 -19.62 6.22 -13.99
CA ASP A 235 -20.47 5.79 -15.12
C ASP A 235 -20.24 4.34 -15.55
N THR A 236 -19.31 3.61 -14.90
CA THR A 236 -19.01 2.23 -15.28
C THR A 236 -20.18 1.30 -14.98
N ASN A 237 -20.34 0.29 -15.82
CA ASN A 237 -21.41 -0.71 -15.67
C ASN A 237 -20.95 -2.09 -16.17
N MET A 238 -21.71 -3.14 -15.86
CA MET A 238 -21.36 -4.52 -16.22
C MET A 238 -21.21 -4.72 -17.73
N GLU A 239 -22.01 -4.07 -18.54
CA GLU A 239 -21.94 -4.21 -20.00
C GLU A 239 -20.60 -3.64 -20.54
N GLN A 240 -20.15 -2.51 -20.03
CA GLN A 240 -18.85 -1.92 -20.41
C GLN A 240 -17.67 -2.79 -19.92
N LEU A 241 -17.73 -3.31 -18.70
CA LEU A 241 -16.69 -4.20 -18.16
C LEU A 241 -16.60 -5.50 -18.94
N ALA A 242 -17.73 -6.12 -19.29
CA ALA A 242 -17.78 -7.37 -20.06
C ALA A 242 -17.14 -7.24 -21.47
N LYS A 243 -17.14 -6.05 -22.08
CA LYS A 243 -16.50 -5.78 -23.38
C LYS A 243 -14.95 -5.70 -23.32
N LEU A 244 -14.37 -5.58 -22.12
CA LEU A 244 -12.93 -5.49 -21.96
C LEU A 244 -12.25 -6.84 -22.23
N LYS A 245 -11.12 -6.80 -22.91
CA LYS A 245 -10.31 -7.98 -23.19
C LYS A 245 -9.46 -8.36 -21.98
N ALA A 246 -9.26 -9.66 -21.77
CA ALA A 246 -8.30 -10.17 -20.80
C ALA A 246 -6.87 -9.65 -21.14
N VAL A 247 -6.12 -9.27 -20.11
CA VAL A 247 -4.81 -8.60 -20.25
C VAL A 247 -3.65 -9.55 -19.96
N PHE A 248 -3.78 -10.39 -18.94
CA PHE A 248 -2.70 -11.21 -18.43
C PHE A 248 -2.66 -12.62 -19.03
N ASP A 249 -3.82 -13.18 -19.35
CA ASP A 249 -3.95 -14.38 -20.19
C ASP A 249 -4.87 -14.06 -21.38
N ARG A 250 -4.31 -14.01 -22.59
CA ARG A 250 -5.06 -13.70 -23.82
C ARG A 250 -5.78 -14.91 -24.43
N SER A 251 -5.66 -16.08 -23.81
CA SER A 251 -6.41 -17.27 -24.19
C SER A 251 -7.89 -17.15 -23.78
N LYS A 252 -8.69 -18.15 -24.15
CA LYS A 252 -10.10 -18.23 -23.71
C LYS A 252 -10.29 -18.43 -22.20
N LYS A 253 -9.20 -18.71 -21.47
CA LYS A 253 -9.23 -18.92 -20.02
C LYS A 253 -9.01 -17.64 -19.22
N GLY A 254 -8.50 -16.58 -19.86
CA GLY A 254 -8.21 -15.31 -19.20
C GLY A 254 -9.47 -14.62 -18.68
N THR A 255 -9.42 -14.19 -17.44
CA THR A 255 -10.55 -13.57 -16.73
C THR A 255 -10.25 -12.14 -16.31
N MET A 256 -8.98 -11.79 -16.07
CA MET A 256 -8.58 -10.49 -15.56
C MET A 256 -8.39 -9.47 -16.67
N THR A 257 -8.94 -8.28 -16.45
CA THR A 257 -8.93 -7.17 -17.41
C THR A 257 -8.42 -5.88 -16.75
N ALA A 258 -8.21 -4.84 -17.55
CA ALA A 258 -7.93 -3.51 -17.02
C ALA A 258 -9.08 -2.94 -16.17
N GLY A 259 -10.30 -3.46 -16.31
CA GLY A 259 -11.47 -2.98 -15.56
C GLY A 259 -11.62 -3.61 -14.18
N ASN A 260 -11.09 -4.82 -13.97
CA ASN A 260 -11.12 -5.52 -12.68
C ASN A 260 -9.75 -5.62 -12.01
N SER A 261 -8.81 -4.78 -12.47
CA SER A 261 -7.45 -4.62 -11.95
C SER A 261 -7.23 -3.18 -11.51
N THR A 262 -6.39 -2.97 -10.49
CA THR A 262 -6.05 -1.61 -10.07
C THR A 262 -5.26 -0.87 -11.17
N PRO A 263 -5.56 0.42 -11.41
CA PRO A 263 -4.80 1.20 -12.39
C PRO A 263 -3.42 1.59 -11.86
N LEU A 264 -2.46 1.75 -12.77
CA LEU A 264 -1.16 2.36 -12.45
C LEU A 264 -1.37 3.80 -11.99
N THR A 265 -0.80 4.15 -10.84
CA THR A 265 -1.20 5.33 -10.08
C THR A 265 -0.01 5.98 -9.40
N ASP A 266 -0.04 7.31 -9.30
CA ASP A 266 0.90 8.12 -8.52
C ASP A 266 0.21 8.65 -7.26
N GLY A 267 0.93 8.76 -6.15
CA GLY A 267 0.37 9.32 -4.92
C GLY A 267 1.21 9.12 -3.67
N ALA A 268 0.78 9.76 -2.60
CA ALA A 268 1.40 9.68 -1.28
C ALA A 268 0.35 9.73 -0.18
N SER A 269 0.59 9.07 0.93
CA SER A 269 -0.25 9.10 2.13
C SER A 269 0.58 8.90 3.40
N ALA A 270 0.12 9.46 4.52
CA ALA A 270 0.74 9.31 5.82
C ALA A 270 -0.29 9.29 6.95
N VAL A 271 0.11 8.76 8.10
CA VAL A 271 -0.66 8.68 9.33
C VAL A 271 0.19 9.17 10.50
N LEU A 272 -0.42 9.97 11.38
CA LEU A 272 0.14 10.37 12.68
C LEU A 272 -0.31 9.37 13.74
N LEU A 273 0.65 8.76 14.41
CA LEU A 273 0.45 7.86 15.54
C LEU A 273 1.05 8.47 16.80
N ALA A 274 0.41 8.19 17.94
CA ALA A 274 0.89 8.66 19.23
C ALA A 274 0.52 7.69 20.36
N SER A 275 1.16 7.86 21.53
CA SER A 275 0.59 7.33 22.76
C SER A 275 -0.71 8.07 23.06
N GLU A 276 -1.66 7.38 23.66
CA GLU A 276 -2.94 8.02 24.03
C GLU A 276 -2.73 9.25 24.94
N ALA A 277 -1.79 9.17 25.89
CA ALA A 277 -1.46 10.26 26.78
C ALA A 277 -0.98 11.51 26.00
N TRP A 278 -0.05 11.32 25.05
CA TRP A 278 0.49 12.41 24.24
C TRP A 278 -0.60 13.10 23.40
N ALA A 279 -1.51 12.31 22.82
CA ALA A 279 -2.63 12.84 22.04
C ALA A 279 -3.60 13.65 22.93
N ARG A 280 -4.00 13.10 24.08
CA ARG A 280 -4.92 13.76 25.01
C ARG A 280 -4.36 15.05 25.62
N GLU A 281 -3.08 15.08 26.00
CA GLU A 281 -2.41 16.27 26.52
C GLU A 281 -2.42 17.44 25.53
N ARG A 282 -2.47 17.15 24.23
CA ARG A 282 -2.52 18.14 23.14
C ARG A 282 -3.93 18.43 22.64
N GLY A 283 -4.94 17.80 23.22
CA GLY A 283 -6.33 17.92 22.76
C GLY A 283 -6.56 17.35 21.35
N LEU A 284 -5.67 16.45 20.90
CA LEU A 284 -5.77 15.81 19.59
C LEU A 284 -6.76 14.63 19.61
N PRO A 285 -7.45 14.37 18.51
CA PRO A 285 -8.40 13.26 18.45
C PRO A 285 -7.68 11.91 18.53
N VAL A 286 -8.37 10.91 19.09
CA VAL A 286 -8.04 9.50 18.94
C VAL A 286 -9.11 8.90 18.05
N LEU A 287 -8.79 8.66 16.78
CA LEU A 287 -9.76 8.13 15.81
C LEU A 287 -9.97 6.63 16.01
N ALA A 288 -8.89 5.91 16.28
CA ALA A 288 -8.88 4.48 16.54
C ALA A 288 -7.57 4.10 17.23
N TYR A 289 -7.53 2.89 17.78
CA TYR A 289 -6.30 2.26 18.27
C TYR A 289 -5.83 1.18 17.32
N LEU A 290 -4.51 1.11 17.08
CA LEU A 290 -3.86 -0.03 16.43
C LEU A 290 -3.59 -1.09 17.50
N THR A 291 -4.34 -2.19 17.49
CA THR A 291 -4.32 -3.20 18.56
C THR A 291 -3.52 -4.44 18.20
N TYR A 292 -3.65 -4.93 16.98
CA TYR A 292 -2.94 -6.10 16.49
C TYR A 292 -2.37 -5.86 15.10
N SER A 293 -1.30 -6.57 14.77
CA SER A 293 -0.76 -6.64 13.42
C SER A 293 -0.05 -7.96 13.18
N ARG A 294 -0.09 -8.45 11.94
CA ARG A 294 0.61 -9.66 11.54
C ARG A 294 1.19 -9.52 10.14
N VAL A 295 2.31 -10.16 9.92
CA VAL A 295 2.93 -10.29 8.60
C VAL A 295 3.12 -11.76 8.32
N ALA A 296 2.72 -12.22 7.15
CA ALA A 296 2.99 -13.57 6.67
C ALA A 296 3.70 -13.52 5.31
N ALA A 297 4.37 -14.60 4.97
CA ALA A 297 4.93 -14.87 3.66
C ALA A 297 4.59 -16.29 3.23
N VAL A 298 4.47 -16.51 1.92
CA VAL A 298 4.15 -17.81 1.33
C VAL A 298 5.21 -18.23 0.31
N ASP A 299 5.38 -19.54 0.14
CA ASP A 299 6.19 -20.09 -0.95
C ASP A 299 5.44 -19.99 -2.27
N PHE A 300 5.48 -18.79 -2.86
CA PHE A 300 4.80 -18.47 -4.11
C PHE A 300 5.50 -19.07 -5.35
N VAL A 301 6.68 -19.64 -5.19
CA VAL A 301 7.41 -20.29 -6.29
C VAL A 301 6.88 -21.70 -6.52
N ASN A 302 6.60 -22.44 -5.45
CA ASN A 302 6.30 -23.87 -5.52
C ASN A 302 4.90 -24.27 -5.03
N ARG A 303 4.22 -23.44 -4.27
CA ARG A 303 3.03 -23.87 -3.52
C ARG A 303 1.81 -22.97 -3.61
N GLU A 304 1.98 -21.66 -3.42
CA GLU A 304 0.87 -20.75 -3.23
C GLU A 304 0.79 -19.68 -4.31
N GLY A 305 -0.40 -19.15 -4.53
CA GLY A 305 -0.54 -17.94 -5.34
C GLY A 305 0.23 -16.77 -4.71
N LEU A 306 0.92 -15.99 -5.53
CA LEU A 306 1.80 -14.88 -5.11
C LEU A 306 1.13 -13.93 -4.12
N LEU A 307 -0.15 -13.64 -4.28
CA LEU A 307 -0.88 -12.66 -3.48
C LEU A 307 -1.77 -13.26 -2.39
N MET A 308 -1.54 -14.54 -2.02
CA MET A 308 -2.35 -15.27 -1.04
C MET A 308 -1.88 -15.15 0.41
N ALA A 309 -0.72 -14.55 0.68
CA ALA A 309 -0.19 -14.38 2.03
C ALA A 309 -1.14 -13.67 3.03
N PRO A 310 -2.01 -12.71 2.61
CA PRO A 310 -3.02 -12.16 3.52
C PRO A 310 -3.96 -13.19 4.15
N ALA A 311 -4.29 -14.28 3.44
CA ALA A 311 -5.15 -15.32 4.00
C ALA A 311 -4.51 -15.98 5.24
N TYR A 312 -3.20 -16.13 5.21
CA TYR A 312 -2.39 -16.66 6.33
C TYR A 312 -2.25 -15.62 7.44
N ALA A 313 -1.82 -14.40 7.10
CA ALA A 313 -1.60 -13.33 8.08
C ALA A 313 -2.86 -13.02 8.90
N VAL A 314 -4.03 -12.96 8.24
CA VAL A 314 -5.31 -12.75 8.93
C VAL A 314 -5.64 -13.93 9.83
N SER A 315 -5.46 -15.16 9.36
CA SER A 315 -5.71 -16.35 10.17
C SER A 315 -4.89 -16.33 11.48
N GLU A 316 -3.58 -16.11 11.37
CA GLU A 316 -2.68 -16.04 12.53
C GLU A 316 -3.05 -14.85 13.46
N MET A 317 -3.37 -13.69 12.88
CA MET A 317 -3.75 -12.51 13.66
C MET A 317 -5.05 -12.72 14.46
N LEU A 318 -6.04 -13.37 13.86
CA LEU A 318 -7.30 -13.70 14.53
C LEU A 318 -7.09 -14.68 15.70
N GLU A 319 -6.17 -15.63 15.55
CA GLU A 319 -5.80 -16.55 16.62
C GLU A 319 -5.14 -15.83 17.80
N ASP A 320 -4.13 -15.00 17.50
CA ASP A 320 -3.43 -14.18 18.51
C ASP A 320 -4.40 -13.26 19.28
N ALA A 321 -5.39 -12.70 18.56
CA ALA A 321 -6.37 -11.79 19.12
C ALA A 321 -7.57 -12.49 19.80
N ALA A 322 -7.69 -13.80 19.65
CA ALA A 322 -8.87 -14.59 20.05
C ALA A 322 -10.17 -14.05 19.45
N LEU A 323 -10.14 -13.66 18.17
CA LEU A 323 -11.24 -13.10 17.42
C LEU A 323 -11.62 -14.01 16.23
N SER A 324 -12.84 -13.82 15.74
CA SER A 324 -13.37 -14.39 14.49
C SER A 324 -13.63 -13.29 13.47
N LEU A 325 -13.85 -13.65 12.19
CA LEU A 325 -14.23 -12.69 11.16
C LEU A 325 -15.56 -11.97 11.47
N GLN A 326 -16.44 -12.58 12.26
CA GLN A 326 -17.75 -12.03 12.62
C GLN A 326 -17.67 -10.90 13.65
N ASP A 327 -16.53 -10.74 14.34
CA ASP A 327 -16.34 -9.70 15.36
C ASP A 327 -16.03 -8.32 14.77
N PHE A 328 -15.91 -8.23 13.44
CA PHE A 328 -15.56 -6.97 12.75
C PHE A 328 -16.78 -6.26 12.17
N ASP A 329 -16.74 -4.94 12.29
CA ASP A 329 -17.72 -4.02 11.71
C ASP A 329 -17.35 -3.59 10.31
N PHE A 330 -16.05 -3.48 10.02
CA PHE A 330 -15.51 -3.09 8.71
C PHE A 330 -14.31 -3.94 8.33
N PHE A 331 -14.20 -4.18 7.01
CA PHE A 331 -13.05 -4.80 6.38
C PHE A 331 -12.51 -3.86 5.31
N GLU A 332 -11.24 -3.54 5.39
CA GLU A 332 -10.50 -2.83 4.35
C GLU A 332 -9.43 -3.78 3.78
N ILE A 333 -9.76 -4.46 2.71
CA ILE A 333 -8.86 -5.38 2.00
C ILE A 333 -8.35 -4.68 0.75
N HIS A 334 -7.03 -4.60 0.61
CA HIS A 334 -6.41 -4.02 -0.58
C HIS A 334 -6.81 -4.80 -1.82
N GLU A 335 -7.36 -4.08 -2.80
CA GLU A 335 -7.82 -4.62 -4.08
C GLU A 335 -6.72 -4.44 -5.14
N ALA A 336 -5.60 -5.19 -5.04
CA ALA A 336 -4.62 -5.18 -6.13
C ALA A 336 -5.27 -5.62 -7.44
N PHE A 337 -6.15 -6.60 -7.34
CA PHE A 337 -7.05 -7.11 -8.37
C PHE A 337 -8.35 -7.55 -7.69
N ALA A 338 -9.48 -7.46 -8.38
CA ALA A 338 -10.74 -8.02 -7.87
C ALA A 338 -10.56 -9.52 -7.56
N ALA A 339 -9.87 -10.24 -8.45
CA ALA A 339 -9.55 -11.65 -8.27
C ALA A 339 -8.79 -11.93 -6.97
N GLN A 340 -7.82 -11.08 -6.58
CA GLN A 340 -7.03 -11.26 -5.36
C GLN A 340 -7.92 -11.22 -4.11
N THR A 341 -8.80 -10.23 -4.02
CA THR A 341 -9.71 -10.11 -2.88
C THR A 341 -10.69 -11.31 -2.85
N LEU A 342 -11.26 -11.67 -4.00
CA LEU A 342 -12.16 -12.81 -4.11
C LEU A 342 -11.50 -14.14 -3.75
N ALA A 343 -10.24 -14.36 -4.18
CA ALA A 343 -9.46 -15.55 -3.82
C ALA A 343 -9.24 -15.63 -2.30
N THR A 344 -8.89 -14.51 -1.66
CA THR A 344 -8.70 -14.45 -0.21
C THR A 344 -9.98 -14.79 0.54
N LEU A 345 -11.13 -14.22 0.12
CA LEU A 345 -12.43 -14.52 0.73
C LEU A 345 -12.81 -16.00 0.56
N LYS A 346 -12.63 -16.53 -0.65
CA LYS A 346 -12.91 -17.95 -0.94
C LYS A 346 -11.98 -18.89 -0.15
N ALA A 347 -10.73 -18.49 0.10
CA ALA A 347 -9.80 -19.24 0.91
C ALA A 347 -10.26 -19.34 2.37
N TRP A 348 -10.77 -18.26 2.96
CA TRP A 348 -11.31 -18.27 4.33
C TRP A 348 -12.58 -19.14 4.48
N GLU A 349 -13.37 -19.27 3.42
CA GLU A 349 -14.56 -20.12 3.37
C GLU A 349 -14.24 -21.59 3.08
N SER A 350 -13.05 -21.89 2.54
CA SER A 350 -12.65 -23.24 2.12
C SER A 350 -12.20 -24.09 3.31
N GLU A 351 -12.96 -25.13 3.64
CA GLU A 351 -12.56 -26.12 4.65
C GLU A 351 -11.19 -26.74 4.34
N THR A 352 -11.00 -27.17 3.08
CA THR A 352 -9.73 -27.78 2.65
C THR A 352 -8.55 -26.82 2.83
N PHE A 353 -8.70 -25.56 2.48
CA PHE A 353 -7.63 -24.57 2.64
C PHE A 353 -7.37 -24.25 4.12
N CYS A 354 -8.42 -23.97 4.88
CA CYS A 354 -8.30 -23.66 6.31
C CYS A 354 -7.68 -24.81 7.11
N VAL A 355 -8.10 -26.05 6.87
CA VAL A 355 -7.56 -27.21 7.59
C VAL A 355 -6.14 -27.55 7.11
N LYS A 356 -5.92 -27.68 5.79
CA LYS A 356 -4.64 -28.20 5.27
C LYS A 356 -3.55 -27.14 5.14
N ARG A 357 -3.91 -25.88 4.93
CA ARG A 357 -2.94 -24.79 4.69
C ARG A 357 -2.80 -23.86 5.89
N LEU A 358 -3.92 -23.48 6.54
CA LEU A 358 -3.90 -22.60 7.69
C LEU A 358 -3.77 -23.34 9.03
N GLY A 359 -3.89 -24.68 9.06
CA GLY A 359 -3.81 -25.47 10.28
C GLY A 359 -5.01 -25.30 11.23
N ARG A 360 -6.15 -24.79 10.71
CA ARG A 360 -7.37 -24.57 11.48
C ARG A 360 -8.18 -25.87 11.60
N SER A 361 -9.04 -25.93 12.61
CA SER A 361 -9.98 -27.05 12.78
C SER A 361 -11.24 -26.91 11.92
N SER A 362 -11.51 -25.70 11.42
CA SER A 362 -12.69 -25.35 10.61
C SER A 362 -12.40 -24.13 9.73
N PRO A 363 -13.25 -23.83 8.73
CA PRO A 363 -13.15 -22.56 7.99
C PRO A 363 -13.20 -21.35 8.90
N LEU A 364 -12.52 -20.26 8.50
CA LEU A 364 -12.66 -18.96 9.16
C LEU A 364 -14.07 -18.39 8.93
N GLY A 365 -14.72 -18.78 7.83
CA GLY A 365 -16.05 -18.37 7.47
C GLY A 365 -16.11 -17.24 6.45
N SER A 366 -17.33 -16.81 6.14
CA SER A 366 -17.60 -15.70 5.23
C SER A 366 -17.65 -14.37 5.95
N ILE A 367 -17.40 -13.29 5.23
CA ILE A 367 -17.65 -11.93 5.70
C ILE A 367 -18.86 -11.32 4.99
N ASP A 368 -19.57 -10.42 5.68
CA ASP A 368 -20.58 -9.62 5.04
C ASP A 368 -19.93 -8.63 4.05
N ARG A 369 -20.20 -8.80 2.76
CA ARG A 369 -19.64 -7.94 1.70
C ARG A 369 -20.13 -6.50 1.78
N GLN A 370 -21.20 -6.19 2.53
CA GLN A 370 -21.62 -4.83 2.79
C GLN A 370 -20.65 -4.11 3.74
N LYS A 371 -19.92 -4.86 4.57
CA LYS A 371 -18.89 -4.34 5.47
C LYS A 371 -17.50 -4.24 4.80
N LEU A 372 -17.35 -4.76 3.57
CA LEU A 372 -16.07 -4.78 2.82
C LEU A 372 -15.90 -3.52 1.98
N ASN A 373 -14.78 -2.81 2.18
CA ASN A 373 -14.36 -1.66 1.38
C ASN A 373 -15.54 -0.68 1.17
N VAL A 374 -16.17 -0.29 2.26
CA VAL A 374 -17.47 0.45 2.24
C VAL A 374 -17.41 1.81 1.56
N LYS A 375 -16.20 2.36 1.39
CA LYS A 375 -15.92 3.62 0.69
C LYS A 375 -15.21 3.40 -0.67
N GLY A 376 -15.21 2.15 -1.17
CA GLY A 376 -14.47 1.74 -2.37
C GLY A 376 -13.00 1.42 -2.05
N GLY A 377 -12.35 0.66 -2.92
CA GLY A 377 -10.99 0.19 -2.76
C GLY A 377 -10.08 0.55 -3.93
N SER A 378 -8.94 -0.13 -4.00
CA SER A 378 -7.86 0.24 -4.91
C SER A 378 -8.17 0.04 -6.39
N VAL A 379 -9.09 -0.86 -6.76
CA VAL A 379 -9.55 -1.00 -8.16
C VAL A 379 -10.16 0.31 -8.66
N ALA A 380 -10.90 1.01 -7.80
CA ALA A 380 -11.53 2.28 -8.14
C ALA A 380 -10.62 3.50 -7.87
N ILE A 381 -10.01 3.56 -6.67
CA ILE A 381 -9.26 4.72 -6.20
C ILE A 381 -7.87 4.78 -6.82
N GLY A 382 -7.24 3.61 -7.04
CA GLY A 382 -5.86 3.48 -7.48
C GLY A 382 -4.93 2.93 -6.40
N HIS A 383 -3.70 2.62 -6.81
CA HIS A 383 -2.71 1.95 -6.00
C HIS A 383 -1.29 2.48 -6.26
N PRO A 384 -0.90 3.61 -5.64
CA PRO A 384 0.50 4.02 -5.61
C PRO A 384 1.24 3.16 -4.57
N PHE A 385 1.62 1.99 -4.94
CA PHE A 385 2.23 0.89 -4.16
C PHE A 385 2.41 1.18 -2.66
N ALA A 386 3.50 1.84 -2.27
CA ALA A 386 3.84 2.10 -0.88
C ALA A 386 2.81 2.98 -0.13
N ALA A 387 2.03 3.82 -0.83
CA ALA A 387 1.05 4.71 -0.20
C ALA A 387 -0.23 4.00 0.24
N THR A 388 -0.52 2.81 -0.27
CA THR A 388 -1.83 2.18 -0.10
C THR A 388 -2.15 1.81 1.35
N GLY A 389 -1.17 1.33 2.12
CA GLY A 389 -1.39 0.90 3.50
C GLY A 389 -1.95 2.00 4.40
N THR A 390 -1.32 3.17 4.43
CA THR A 390 -1.79 4.32 5.24
C THR A 390 -3.06 4.96 4.69
N ARG A 391 -3.32 4.91 3.38
CA ARG A 391 -4.62 5.29 2.82
C ARG A 391 -5.74 4.43 3.38
N ILE A 392 -5.57 3.10 3.36
CA ILE A 392 -6.56 2.15 3.86
C ILE A 392 -6.76 2.34 5.37
N LEU A 393 -5.66 2.43 6.11
CA LEU A 393 -5.69 2.60 7.55
C LEU A 393 -6.36 3.91 7.98
N GLY A 394 -6.10 5.01 7.29
CA GLY A 394 -6.75 6.29 7.54
C GLY A 394 -8.26 6.25 7.27
N SER A 395 -8.69 5.58 6.18
CA SER A 395 -10.12 5.38 5.90
C SER A 395 -10.78 4.54 7.00
N MET A 396 -10.14 3.45 7.45
CA MET A 396 -10.64 2.59 8.52
C MET A 396 -10.76 3.34 9.84
N ALA A 397 -9.73 4.08 10.23
CA ALA A 397 -9.75 4.86 11.48
C ALA A 397 -10.91 5.89 11.49
N LYS A 398 -11.14 6.58 10.36
CA LYS A 398 -12.27 7.50 10.21
C LYS A 398 -13.62 6.77 10.30
N LEU A 399 -13.78 5.62 9.64
CA LEU A 399 -15.02 4.83 9.71
C LEU A 399 -15.36 4.41 11.15
N LEU A 400 -14.36 3.96 11.89
CA LEU A 400 -14.53 3.58 13.30
C LEU A 400 -14.87 4.78 14.17
N HIS A 401 -14.19 5.91 13.95
CA HIS A 401 -14.47 7.16 14.65
C HIS A 401 -15.90 7.67 14.40
N GLU A 402 -16.35 7.70 13.13
CA GLU A 402 -17.71 8.11 12.77
C GLU A 402 -18.77 7.16 13.36
N LYS A 403 -18.46 5.87 13.47
CA LYS A 403 -19.34 4.89 14.11
C LYS A 403 -19.33 4.99 15.63
N GLY A 404 -18.24 5.44 16.25
CA GLY A 404 -18.04 5.58 17.69
C GLY A 404 -17.84 4.26 18.44
N SER A 405 -17.69 3.13 17.74
CA SER A 405 -17.47 1.82 18.36
C SER A 405 -17.04 0.78 17.33
N GLY A 406 -16.52 -0.36 17.80
CA GLY A 406 -16.31 -1.55 16.98
C GLY A 406 -14.88 -1.76 16.53
N LYS A 407 -14.70 -2.74 15.62
CA LYS A 407 -13.41 -3.21 15.13
C LYS A 407 -13.36 -3.18 13.62
N GLY A 408 -12.18 -2.88 13.09
CA GLY A 408 -11.87 -2.92 11.67
C GLY A 408 -10.67 -3.80 11.37
N LEU A 409 -10.76 -4.61 10.32
CA LEU A 409 -9.67 -5.44 9.82
C LEU A 409 -9.08 -4.82 8.56
N VAL A 410 -7.78 -4.56 8.57
CA VAL A 410 -7.01 -4.07 7.41
C VAL A 410 -6.12 -5.19 6.89
N SER A 411 -6.11 -5.40 5.57
CA SER A 411 -5.30 -6.44 4.93
C SER A 411 -4.73 -5.99 3.60
N VAL A 412 -3.41 -6.13 3.43
CA VAL A 412 -2.66 -5.70 2.24
C VAL A 412 -1.79 -6.84 1.74
N CYS A 413 -2.04 -7.32 0.51
CA CYS A 413 -1.13 -8.22 -0.20
C CYS A 413 0.07 -7.45 -0.75
N THR A 414 1.20 -8.13 -0.92
CA THR A 414 2.41 -7.51 -1.46
C THR A 414 3.12 -8.43 -2.45
N ALA A 415 3.88 -7.82 -3.36
CA ALA A 415 4.88 -8.53 -4.15
C ALA A 415 5.84 -9.31 -3.23
N GLY A 416 6.47 -10.35 -3.76
CA GLY A 416 7.37 -11.24 -3.00
C GLY A 416 6.64 -12.24 -2.10
N GLY A 417 5.35 -12.51 -2.36
CA GLY A 417 4.58 -13.52 -1.62
C GLY A 417 4.29 -13.16 -0.17
N MET A 418 4.13 -11.87 0.15
CA MET A 418 3.91 -11.42 1.52
C MET A 418 2.52 -10.78 1.72
N GLY A 419 2.10 -10.65 2.97
CA GLY A 419 0.89 -9.94 3.38
C GLY A 419 1.09 -9.25 4.71
N VAL A 420 0.52 -8.07 4.85
CA VAL A 420 0.53 -7.29 6.10
C VAL A 420 -0.91 -7.01 6.51
N THR A 421 -1.22 -7.27 7.76
CA THR A 421 -2.58 -7.09 8.30
C THR A 421 -2.54 -6.35 9.62
N ALA A 422 -3.64 -5.69 9.95
CA ALA A 422 -3.80 -4.98 11.21
C ALA A 422 -5.26 -5.01 11.68
N ILE A 423 -5.46 -4.92 12.99
CA ILE A 423 -6.75 -4.67 13.62
C ILE A 423 -6.74 -3.27 14.22
N LEU A 424 -7.81 -2.53 13.94
CA LEU A 424 -8.09 -1.26 14.56
C LEU A 424 -9.35 -1.39 15.42
N GLU A 425 -9.34 -0.72 16.56
CA GLU A 425 -10.52 -0.58 17.43
C GLU A 425 -10.87 0.90 17.57
N ALA A 426 -12.16 1.23 17.67
CA ALA A 426 -12.61 2.61 17.84
C ALA A 426 -11.97 3.26 19.08
N GLY A 427 -11.66 4.57 18.98
CA GLY A 427 -11.04 5.36 20.04
C GLY A 427 -12.01 5.86 21.10
#